data_1b37e6c1d58fad7cae1afea5b5b7a664
#
_entry.id   1b37e6c1d58fad7cae1afea5b5b7a664
#
_cell.length_a   1.000
_cell.length_b   1.000
_cell.length_c   1.000
_cell.angle_alpha   90.00
_cell.angle_beta   90.00
_cell.angle_gamma   90.00
#
_symmetry.space_group_name_H-M   'P 1'
#
loop_
_entity.id
_entity.type
_entity.pdbx_description
1 polymer ?
#
loop_
_entity_poly.entity_id
_entity_poly.type
_entity_poly.pdbx_seq_one_letter_code
_entity_poly.pdbx_strand_id
1 'polypeptide(L)'
;MYKRQKEYSVYGINDFVICAGYKQYMIKEWFNNYFLNTSDVTFDMTDGNKVILHEQHSEPWRVTVVDTGENTMTGGRIKRIQKYIGNETFCMTYGDGVCDVDISEIIKFHRSHGKLATLTSVLLDQSKGVLNIGGDNAVQSFREKSKEDSAPINAGYMVLEPEIFDYLDGDECIFEQAPLEKLAEEGQLMSYRHRGFWQCMDTMREKIQLENLWSHGKAPWKVW
;
A
#
# COMPACT_ATOMS: atom_id res chain seq x y z
N MET A 1 -7.83 4.14 -7.90
CA MET A 1 -6.68 4.95 -7.41
C MET A 1 -6.97 5.60 -6.05
N TYR A 2 -8.08 6.30 -5.86
CA TYR A 2 -8.42 7.05 -4.64
C TYR A 2 -8.83 6.19 -3.41
N LYS A 3 -9.01 4.89 -3.57
CA LYS A 3 -9.48 4.00 -2.48
C LYS A 3 -8.52 3.98 -1.29
N ARG A 4 -7.21 4.05 -1.57
CA ARG A 4 -6.18 4.14 -0.52
C ARG A 4 -6.29 5.43 0.28
N GLN A 5 -6.42 6.55 -0.42
CA GLN A 5 -6.57 7.83 0.25
C GLN A 5 -7.81 7.84 1.14
N LYS A 6 -8.95 7.29 0.67
CA LYS A 6 -10.16 7.17 1.49
C LYS A 6 -9.96 6.30 2.72
N GLU A 7 -9.29 5.16 2.57
CA GLU A 7 -8.95 4.25 3.66
C GLU A 7 -8.18 4.96 4.78
N TYR A 8 -7.14 5.71 4.43
CA TYR A 8 -6.34 6.46 5.40
C TYR A 8 -7.05 7.71 5.94
N SER A 9 -7.88 8.36 5.11
CA SER A 9 -8.64 9.56 5.51
C SER A 9 -9.62 9.30 6.64
N VAL A 10 -10.21 8.11 6.74
CA VAL A 10 -11.08 7.73 7.86
C VAL A 10 -10.35 7.85 9.21
N TYR A 11 -9.03 7.68 9.20
CA TYR A 11 -8.16 7.80 10.37
C TYR A 11 -7.50 9.19 10.50
N GLY A 12 -7.96 10.17 9.71
CA GLY A 12 -7.47 11.56 9.76
C GLY A 12 -6.16 11.80 9.00
N ILE A 13 -5.66 10.84 8.22
CA ILE A 13 -4.46 10.99 7.40
C ILE A 13 -4.88 11.49 6.02
N ASN A 14 -4.52 12.74 5.70
CA ASN A 14 -4.97 13.44 4.50
C ASN A 14 -3.81 14.01 3.64
N ASP A 15 -2.56 13.84 4.06
CA ASP A 15 -1.37 14.20 3.28
C ASP A 15 -0.74 12.95 2.69
N PHE A 16 -0.67 12.89 1.36
CA PHE A 16 -0.26 11.69 0.63
C PHE A 16 0.88 12.01 -0.34
N VAL A 17 1.90 11.17 -0.33
CA VAL A 17 2.98 11.19 -1.30
C VAL A 17 2.91 9.92 -2.14
N ILE A 18 2.69 10.06 -3.43
CA ILE A 18 2.60 8.93 -4.38
C ILE A 18 3.93 8.81 -5.12
N CYS A 19 4.63 7.70 -4.91
CA CYS A 19 5.80 7.33 -5.68
C CYS A 19 5.36 6.83 -7.07
N ALA A 20 5.52 7.66 -8.09
CA ALA A 20 5.07 7.37 -9.44
C ALA A 20 6.26 7.09 -10.38
N GLY A 21 6.07 6.16 -11.30
CA GLY A 21 7.04 5.77 -12.33
C GLY A 21 6.37 5.71 -13.70
N TYR A 22 6.34 4.52 -14.30
CA TYR A 22 5.69 4.28 -15.59
C TYR A 22 4.26 4.81 -15.62
N LYS A 23 3.92 5.52 -16.70
CA LYS A 23 2.60 6.15 -16.90
C LYS A 23 2.16 7.09 -15.76
N GLN A 24 3.09 7.72 -15.07
CA GLN A 24 2.80 8.66 -13.99
C GLN A 24 1.85 9.80 -14.39
N TYR A 25 1.85 10.18 -15.68
CA TYR A 25 0.98 11.21 -16.21
C TYR A 25 -0.50 10.88 -16.02
N MET A 26 -0.89 9.61 -16.09
CA MET A 26 -2.28 9.17 -15.86
C MET A 26 -2.71 9.44 -14.40
N ILE A 27 -1.80 9.28 -13.45
CA ILE A 27 -2.06 9.59 -12.04
C ILE A 27 -2.22 11.09 -11.85
N LYS A 28 -1.31 11.89 -12.43
CA LYS A 28 -1.33 13.35 -12.37
C LYS A 28 -2.60 13.92 -13.04
N GLU A 29 -2.95 13.42 -14.21
CA GLU A 29 -4.15 13.81 -14.93
C GLU A 29 -5.42 13.48 -14.14
N TRP A 30 -5.47 12.32 -13.49
CA TRP A 30 -6.60 11.93 -12.67
C TRP A 30 -6.80 12.88 -11.49
N PHE A 31 -5.75 13.25 -10.77
CA PHE A 31 -5.84 14.21 -9.66
C PHE A 31 -6.10 15.63 -10.16
N ASN A 32 -5.50 16.03 -11.28
CA ASN A 32 -5.75 17.35 -11.89
C ASN A 32 -7.22 17.54 -12.25
N ASN A 33 -7.89 16.49 -12.72
CA ASN A 33 -9.28 16.52 -13.13
C ASN A 33 -10.26 16.01 -12.05
N TYR A 34 -9.76 15.70 -10.84
CA TYR A 34 -10.56 15.08 -9.78
C TYR A 34 -11.81 15.90 -9.45
N PHE A 35 -11.65 17.20 -9.25
CA PHE A 35 -12.72 18.11 -8.92
C PHE A 35 -13.76 18.24 -10.05
N LEU A 36 -13.33 18.21 -11.32
CA LEU A 36 -14.25 18.21 -12.46
C LEU A 36 -15.10 16.93 -12.54
N ASN A 37 -14.51 15.79 -12.17
CA ASN A 37 -15.16 14.48 -12.23
C ASN A 37 -16.06 14.19 -11.03
N THR A 38 -15.94 14.96 -9.95
CA THR A 38 -16.69 14.77 -8.69
C THR A 38 -17.69 15.87 -8.39
N SER A 39 -17.78 16.90 -9.28
CA SER A 39 -18.67 18.05 -9.13
C SER A 39 -19.58 18.18 -10.34
N ASP A 40 -20.72 18.86 -10.17
CA ASP A 40 -21.50 19.34 -11.28
C ASP A 40 -20.79 20.55 -11.92
N VAL A 41 -20.68 20.56 -13.23
CA VAL A 41 -19.89 21.57 -13.98
C VAL A 41 -20.68 22.15 -15.13
N THR A 42 -20.70 23.48 -15.22
CA THR A 42 -21.14 24.20 -16.42
C THR A 42 -19.94 24.68 -17.20
N PHE A 43 -19.86 24.29 -18.47
CA PHE A 43 -18.91 24.82 -19.43
C PHE A 43 -19.62 25.87 -20.27
N ASP A 44 -19.37 27.16 -20.02
CA ASP A 44 -19.97 28.25 -20.75
C ASP A 44 -19.09 28.63 -21.97
N MET A 45 -19.47 28.11 -23.13
CA MET A 45 -18.75 28.37 -24.37
C MET A 45 -19.07 29.75 -24.97
N THR A 46 -20.10 30.43 -24.41
CA THR A 46 -20.50 31.77 -24.87
C THR A 46 -19.73 32.89 -24.16
N ASP A 47 -19.16 32.58 -22.98
CA ASP A 47 -18.37 33.51 -22.15
C ASP A 47 -16.92 33.02 -22.00
N GLY A 48 -16.20 32.97 -23.15
CA GLY A 48 -14.75 32.68 -23.14
C GLY A 48 -14.33 31.31 -22.59
N ASN A 49 -15.16 30.29 -22.72
CA ASN A 49 -14.95 28.94 -22.18
C ASN A 49 -14.84 28.92 -20.65
N LYS A 50 -15.64 29.70 -19.95
CA LYS A 50 -15.68 29.76 -18.50
C LYS A 50 -16.16 28.46 -17.92
N VAL A 51 -15.43 27.97 -16.90
CA VAL A 51 -15.80 26.78 -16.15
C VAL A 51 -16.40 27.20 -14.80
N ILE A 52 -17.62 26.76 -14.53
CA ILE A 52 -18.34 27.03 -13.27
C ILE A 52 -18.58 25.70 -12.58
N LEU A 53 -18.00 25.55 -11.39
CA LEU A 53 -18.19 24.37 -10.55
C LEU A 53 -19.38 24.62 -9.62
N HIS A 54 -20.30 23.65 -9.59
CA HIS A 54 -21.43 23.60 -8.67
C HIS A 54 -21.17 22.43 -7.69
N GLU A 55 -21.58 22.61 -6.42
CA GLU A 55 -21.50 21.54 -5.40
C GLU A 55 -20.17 20.77 -5.39
N GLN A 56 -19.12 21.41 -4.87
CA GLN A 56 -17.80 20.78 -4.77
C GLN A 56 -17.80 19.68 -3.70
N HIS A 57 -17.72 18.43 -4.13
CA HIS A 57 -17.51 17.26 -3.27
C HIS A 57 -16.04 16.82 -3.34
N SER A 58 -15.14 17.68 -2.86
CA SER A 58 -13.73 17.35 -2.81
C SER A 58 -13.35 16.73 -1.46
N GLU A 59 -12.53 15.72 -1.51
CA GLU A 59 -11.91 15.14 -0.31
C GLU A 59 -10.86 16.12 0.27
N PRO A 60 -10.62 16.11 1.59
CA PRO A 60 -9.67 17.03 2.23
C PRO A 60 -8.20 16.59 2.02
N TRP A 61 -7.86 16.13 0.83
CA TRP A 61 -6.54 15.56 0.55
C TRP A 61 -5.55 16.59 0.03
N ARG A 62 -4.34 16.47 0.53
CA ARG A 62 -3.14 17.01 -0.10
C ARG A 62 -2.38 15.87 -0.73
N VAL A 63 -2.22 15.88 -2.06
CA VAL A 63 -1.58 14.78 -2.79
C VAL A 63 -0.39 15.29 -3.57
N THR A 64 0.78 14.76 -3.26
CA THR A 64 2.02 15.01 -4.00
C THR A 64 2.35 13.79 -4.84
N VAL A 65 2.37 13.92 -6.16
CA VAL A 65 2.76 12.86 -7.08
C VAL A 65 4.20 13.10 -7.50
N VAL A 66 5.12 12.27 -7.01
CA VAL A 66 6.55 12.39 -7.23
C VAL A 66 6.98 11.46 -8.36
N ASP A 67 7.70 11.99 -9.35
CA ASP A 67 8.42 11.17 -10.31
C ASP A 67 9.60 10.50 -9.61
N THR A 68 9.45 9.23 -9.32
CA THR A 68 10.49 8.43 -8.67
C THR A 68 11.29 7.57 -9.66
N GLY A 69 11.11 7.81 -10.97
CA GLY A 69 11.78 7.07 -12.04
C GLY A 69 11.05 5.79 -12.45
N GLU A 70 11.24 5.39 -13.71
CA GLU A 70 10.58 4.20 -14.26
C GLU A 70 11.20 2.91 -13.72
N ASN A 71 12.52 2.83 -13.69
CA ASN A 71 13.28 1.63 -13.32
C ASN A 71 13.76 1.61 -11.85
N THR A 72 13.39 2.60 -11.06
CA THR A 72 13.79 2.69 -9.65
C THR A 72 13.09 1.61 -8.83
N MET A 73 13.85 0.90 -8.00
CA MET A 73 13.35 -0.13 -7.10
C MET A 73 12.63 0.46 -5.88
N THR A 74 11.99 -0.38 -5.07
CA THR A 74 11.11 0.03 -3.96
C THR A 74 11.80 0.94 -2.95
N GLY A 75 12.99 0.59 -2.49
CA GLY A 75 13.81 1.41 -1.57
C GLY A 75 14.25 2.73 -2.19
N GLY A 76 14.66 2.70 -3.47
CA GLY A 76 15.02 3.92 -4.19
C GLY A 76 13.86 4.91 -4.33
N ARG A 77 12.63 4.41 -4.57
CA ARG A 77 11.43 5.26 -4.60
C ARG A 77 11.18 5.92 -3.25
N ILE A 78 11.29 5.17 -2.17
CA ILE A 78 11.15 5.69 -0.81
C ILE A 78 12.25 6.74 -0.56
N LYS A 79 13.51 6.47 -0.92
CA LYS A 79 14.62 7.44 -0.75
C LYS A 79 14.34 8.78 -1.45
N ARG A 80 13.81 8.74 -2.67
CA ARG A 80 13.52 9.95 -3.47
C ARG A 80 12.43 10.85 -2.90
N ILE A 81 11.56 10.31 -2.03
CA ILE A 81 10.51 11.11 -1.39
C ILE A 81 10.91 11.68 -0.02
N GLN A 82 12.12 11.42 0.49
CA GLN A 82 12.59 11.86 1.80
C GLN A 82 12.32 13.35 2.07
N LYS A 83 12.56 14.21 1.09
CA LYS A 83 12.32 15.66 1.21
C LYS A 83 10.87 16.07 1.41
N TYR A 84 9.92 15.20 1.07
CA TYR A 84 8.49 15.44 1.25
C TYR A 84 7.96 14.87 2.56
N ILE A 85 8.66 13.88 3.14
CA ILE A 85 8.35 13.29 4.44
C ILE A 85 8.97 14.12 5.57
N GLY A 86 10.17 14.66 5.36
CA GLY A 86 10.90 15.36 6.41
C GLY A 86 11.33 14.45 7.55
N ASN A 87 11.10 14.89 8.77
CA ASN A 87 11.48 14.18 9.99
C ASN A 87 10.25 13.66 10.75
N GLU A 88 9.21 13.27 10.03
CA GLU A 88 7.98 12.78 10.66
C GLU A 88 7.83 11.26 10.47
N THR A 89 7.25 10.59 11.47
CA THR A 89 6.77 9.21 11.33
C THR A 89 5.73 9.15 10.22
N PHE A 90 5.80 8.18 9.33
CA PHE A 90 4.89 8.09 8.20
C PHE A 90 4.36 6.66 7.98
N CYS A 91 3.17 6.60 7.39
CA CYS A 91 2.60 5.35 6.93
C CYS A 91 3.02 5.08 5.49
N MET A 92 3.37 3.85 5.18
CA MET A 92 3.67 3.39 3.82
C MET A 92 2.75 2.24 3.46
N THR A 93 2.27 2.22 2.21
CA THR A 93 1.49 1.09 1.69
C THR A 93 1.78 0.84 0.23
N TYR A 94 1.71 -0.44 -0.18
CA TYR A 94 1.78 -0.82 -1.59
C TYR A 94 0.47 -0.52 -2.31
N GLY A 95 0.55 -0.29 -3.61
CA GLY A 95 -0.61 0.11 -4.43
C GLY A 95 -1.55 -1.03 -4.80
N ASP A 96 -1.13 -2.27 -4.68
CA ASP A 96 -1.77 -3.48 -5.20
C ASP A 96 -2.44 -4.37 -4.14
N GLY A 97 -2.20 -4.15 -2.84
CA GLY A 97 -2.86 -4.89 -1.77
C GLY A 97 -4.04 -4.11 -1.16
N VAL A 98 -5.10 -4.74 -0.69
CA VAL A 98 -6.19 -4.16 0.11
C VAL A 98 -6.37 -4.94 1.41
N CYS A 99 -6.69 -4.21 2.49
CA CYS A 99 -6.77 -4.76 3.84
C CYS A 99 -7.87 -4.05 4.64
N ASP A 100 -8.50 -4.72 5.58
CA ASP A 100 -9.44 -4.11 6.53
C ASP A 100 -8.77 -3.79 7.88
N VAL A 101 -7.44 -3.63 7.87
CA VAL A 101 -6.68 -3.34 9.09
C VAL A 101 -6.99 -1.94 9.61
N ASP A 102 -7.11 -1.84 10.93
CA ASP A 102 -7.24 -0.53 11.61
C ASP A 102 -5.89 0.18 11.64
N ILE A 103 -5.76 1.24 10.84
CA ILE A 103 -4.52 2.03 10.73
C ILE A 103 -4.18 2.70 12.08
N SER A 104 -5.18 3.10 12.87
CA SER A 104 -4.93 3.72 14.17
C SER A 104 -4.31 2.74 15.16
N GLU A 105 -4.67 1.47 15.10
CA GLU A 105 -4.10 0.43 15.95
C GLU A 105 -2.66 0.08 15.53
N ILE A 106 -2.34 0.08 14.23
CA ILE A 106 -0.95 -0.09 13.79
C ILE A 106 -0.08 1.08 14.32
N ILE A 107 -0.57 2.31 14.20
CA ILE A 107 0.16 3.50 14.68
C ILE A 107 0.35 3.45 16.19
N LYS A 108 -0.67 3.06 16.96
CA LYS A 108 -0.55 2.88 18.42
C LYS A 108 0.49 1.81 18.76
N PHE A 109 0.44 0.67 18.09
CA PHE A 109 1.40 -0.42 18.26
C PHE A 109 2.83 0.08 17.96
N HIS A 110 3.02 0.77 16.85
CA HIS A 110 4.30 1.35 16.46
C HIS A 110 4.87 2.27 17.56
N ARG A 111 4.06 3.21 18.02
CA ARG A 111 4.45 4.14 19.09
C ARG A 111 4.77 3.44 20.41
N SER A 112 4.14 2.29 20.70
CA SER A 112 4.32 1.58 21.95
C SER A 112 5.67 0.91 22.11
N HIS A 113 6.35 0.53 21.02
CA HIS A 113 7.62 -0.18 21.07
C HIS A 113 8.85 0.70 20.77
N GLY A 114 8.67 1.89 20.19
CA GLY A 114 9.76 2.84 19.92
C GLY A 114 10.86 2.32 18.99
N LYS A 115 10.51 1.41 18.04
CA LYS A 115 11.41 0.91 17.01
C LYS A 115 11.19 1.64 15.69
N LEU A 116 12.13 1.52 14.75
CA LEU A 116 12.13 2.28 13.51
C LEU A 116 11.06 1.85 12.51
N ALA A 117 10.64 0.61 12.53
CA ALA A 117 9.70 0.08 11.57
C ALA A 117 8.68 -0.88 12.17
N THR A 118 7.44 -0.74 11.75
CA THR A 118 6.37 -1.73 11.95
C THR A 118 5.84 -2.15 10.60
N LEU A 119 5.85 -3.45 10.32
CA LEU A 119 5.10 -4.02 9.19
C LEU A 119 3.84 -4.73 9.69
N THR A 120 2.80 -4.73 8.87
CA THR A 120 1.62 -5.56 9.11
C THR A 120 1.84 -6.93 8.50
N SER A 121 1.67 -7.99 9.30
CA SER A 121 1.73 -9.36 8.80
C SER A 121 0.34 -10.00 8.78
N VAL A 122 0.11 -10.81 7.75
CA VAL A 122 -1.07 -11.67 7.60
C VAL A 122 -0.65 -13.11 7.42
N LEU A 123 -1.49 -14.03 7.86
CA LEU A 123 -1.29 -15.45 7.55
C LEU A 123 -1.91 -15.73 6.19
N LEU A 124 -1.08 -16.10 5.23
CA LEU A 124 -1.55 -16.52 3.92
C LEU A 124 -1.79 -18.04 3.95
N ASP A 125 -3.02 -18.45 3.71
CA ASP A 125 -3.32 -19.87 3.49
C ASP A 125 -2.59 -20.36 2.24
N GLN A 126 -1.71 -21.35 2.39
CA GLN A 126 -1.08 -21.97 1.23
C GLN A 126 -2.14 -22.61 0.35
N SER A 127 -2.13 -22.27 -0.93
CA SER A 127 -3.13 -22.76 -1.90
C SER A 127 -2.79 -24.13 -2.49
N LYS A 128 -1.62 -24.72 -2.13
CA LYS A 128 -1.09 -25.94 -2.75
C LYS A 128 -0.69 -26.96 -1.68
N GLY A 129 -0.86 -28.23 -2.00
CA GLY A 129 -0.38 -29.33 -1.15
C GLY A 129 1.14 -29.32 -0.99
N VAL A 130 1.62 -29.84 0.14
CA VAL A 130 3.04 -29.94 0.48
C VAL A 130 3.53 -31.33 0.09
N LEU A 131 4.64 -31.40 -0.65
CA LEU A 131 5.32 -32.61 -1.06
C LEU A 131 6.62 -32.78 -0.25
N ASN A 132 6.86 -33.97 0.26
CA ASN A 132 8.20 -34.37 0.73
C ASN A 132 8.81 -35.30 -0.34
N ILE A 133 9.92 -34.85 -0.95
CA ILE A 133 10.56 -35.55 -2.07
C ILE A 133 11.93 -36.07 -1.61
N GLY A 134 12.16 -37.37 -1.78
CA GLY A 134 13.44 -38.00 -1.50
C GLY A 134 14.51 -37.65 -2.53
N GLY A 135 15.78 -37.99 -2.24
CA GLY A 135 16.92 -37.74 -3.13
C GLY A 135 16.87 -38.50 -4.48
N ASP A 136 16.00 -39.50 -4.57
CA ASP A 136 15.68 -40.30 -5.76
C ASP A 136 14.48 -39.78 -6.56
N ASN A 137 13.99 -38.57 -6.23
CA ASN A 137 12.78 -37.95 -6.74
C ASN A 137 11.47 -38.68 -6.37
N ALA A 138 11.50 -39.67 -5.51
CA ALA A 138 10.30 -40.34 -5.01
C ALA A 138 9.55 -39.39 -4.06
N VAL A 139 8.23 -39.26 -4.26
CA VAL A 139 7.36 -38.55 -3.33
C VAL A 139 7.15 -39.43 -2.09
N GLN A 140 7.81 -39.08 -1.00
CA GLN A 140 7.75 -39.82 0.26
C GLN A 140 6.45 -39.54 1.03
N SER A 141 5.94 -38.31 0.94
CA SER A 141 4.62 -37.96 1.46
C SER A 141 4.00 -36.82 0.64
N PHE A 142 2.69 -36.87 0.51
CA PHE A 142 1.85 -35.77 0.04
C PHE A 142 0.88 -35.41 1.16
N ARG A 143 0.81 -34.13 1.47
CA ARG A 143 -0.14 -33.63 2.46
C ARG A 143 -0.92 -32.47 1.84
N GLU A 144 -2.25 -32.59 1.85
CA GLU A 144 -3.09 -31.45 1.50
C GLU A 144 -2.84 -30.32 2.50
N LYS A 145 -3.00 -29.09 2.04
CA LYS A 145 -2.77 -27.88 2.84
C LYS A 145 -3.49 -27.92 4.20
N SER A 146 -2.83 -27.48 5.25
CA SER A 146 -3.42 -27.22 6.55
C SER A 146 -3.17 -25.79 6.99
N LYS A 147 -3.96 -25.27 7.95
CA LYS A 147 -3.73 -23.94 8.53
C LYS A 147 -2.36 -23.82 9.23
N GLU A 148 -1.76 -24.94 9.60
CA GLU A 148 -0.44 -25.01 10.22
C GLU A 148 0.70 -24.74 9.24
N ASP A 149 0.42 -24.82 7.92
CA ASP A 149 1.37 -24.52 6.84
C ASP A 149 1.39 -23.03 6.48
N SER A 150 0.55 -22.21 7.10
CA SER A 150 0.45 -20.79 6.83
C SER A 150 1.67 -20.07 7.40
N ALA A 151 2.43 -19.40 6.56
CA ALA A 151 3.51 -18.52 6.99
C ALA A 151 3.02 -17.06 7.06
N PRO A 152 3.45 -16.29 8.07
CA PRO A 152 3.20 -14.86 8.09
C PRO A 152 3.95 -14.19 6.93
N ILE A 153 3.24 -13.37 6.17
CA ILE A 153 3.80 -12.57 5.09
C ILE A 153 3.58 -11.08 5.34
N ASN A 154 4.39 -10.24 4.70
CA ASN A 154 4.22 -8.80 4.70
C ASN A 154 2.97 -8.40 3.91
N ALA A 155 2.02 -7.75 4.56
CA ALA A 155 0.78 -7.29 3.96
C ALA A 155 0.92 -5.96 3.20
N GLY A 156 2.11 -5.32 3.23
CA GLY A 156 2.36 -4.06 2.54
C GLY A 156 1.76 -2.83 3.22
N TYR A 157 1.45 -2.90 4.51
CA TYR A 157 1.03 -1.76 5.35
C TYR A 157 2.05 -1.58 6.46
N MET A 158 2.68 -0.42 6.51
CA MET A 158 3.80 -0.16 7.42
C MET A 158 3.68 1.21 8.09
N VAL A 159 4.28 1.33 9.26
CA VAL A 159 4.58 2.62 9.92
C VAL A 159 6.07 2.70 10.11
N LEU A 160 6.67 3.79 9.68
CA LEU A 160 8.12 3.96 9.56
C LEU A 160 8.56 5.28 10.19
N GLU A 161 9.66 5.24 10.92
CA GLU A 161 10.34 6.43 11.39
C GLU A 161 11.26 6.99 10.29
N PRO A 162 11.55 8.32 10.29
CA PRO A 162 12.37 8.93 9.26
C PRO A 162 13.80 8.39 9.18
N GLU A 163 14.32 7.81 10.26
CA GLU A 163 15.65 7.18 10.28
C GLU A 163 15.79 6.00 9.32
N ILE A 164 14.67 5.43 8.81
CA ILE A 164 14.75 4.38 7.78
C ILE A 164 15.43 4.86 6.50
N PHE A 165 15.45 6.16 6.24
CA PHE A 165 16.14 6.70 5.07
C PHE A 165 17.65 6.46 5.11
N ASP A 166 18.25 6.21 6.27
CA ASP A 166 19.67 5.87 6.42
C ASP A 166 19.98 4.42 6.00
N TYR A 167 18.97 3.59 5.83
CA TYR A 167 19.06 2.21 5.33
C TYR A 167 18.89 2.09 3.81
N LEU A 168 18.66 3.20 3.11
CA LEU A 168 18.32 3.22 1.70
C LEU A 168 19.49 3.80 0.87
N ASP A 169 20.10 2.99 -0.01
CA ASP A 169 21.33 3.31 -0.72
C ASP A 169 21.15 3.94 -2.12
N GLY A 170 19.95 4.05 -2.65
CA GLY A 170 19.73 4.64 -3.98
C GLY A 170 18.74 3.86 -4.83
N ASP A 171 18.79 4.09 -6.14
CA ASP A 171 17.75 3.63 -7.08
C ASP A 171 17.59 2.11 -7.20
N GLU A 172 18.69 1.36 -7.07
CA GLU A 172 18.72 -0.11 -7.14
C GLU A 172 18.32 -0.77 -5.80
N CYS A 173 18.08 0.02 -4.76
CA CYS A 173 17.74 -0.48 -3.44
C CYS A 173 16.33 -1.10 -3.45
N ILE A 174 16.24 -2.38 -3.09
CA ILE A 174 14.99 -3.11 -2.85
C ILE A 174 14.70 -3.07 -1.36
N PHE A 175 13.65 -2.36 -0.95
CA PHE A 175 13.31 -2.14 0.45
C PHE A 175 13.09 -3.44 1.23
N GLU A 176 12.49 -4.43 0.58
CA GLU A 176 12.13 -5.74 1.13
C GLU A 176 13.31 -6.69 1.33
N GLN A 177 14.50 -6.30 0.89
CA GLN A 177 15.74 -7.06 1.04
C GLN A 177 16.64 -6.43 2.12
N ALA A 178 17.84 -6.01 1.76
CA ALA A 178 18.85 -5.52 2.70
C ALA A 178 18.34 -4.50 3.74
N PRO A 179 17.48 -3.51 3.42
CA PRO A 179 16.96 -2.60 4.42
C PRO A 179 16.11 -3.28 5.52
N LEU A 180 15.12 -4.08 5.13
CA LEU A 180 14.29 -4.79 6.11
C LEU A 180 15.06 -5.89 6.84
N GLU A 181 15.98 -6.59 6.17
CA GLU A 181 16.87 -7.58 6.78
C GLU A 181 17.74 -6.94 7.88
N LYS A 182 18.38 -5.81 7.57
CA LYS A 182 19.20 -5.08 8.53
C LYS A 182 18.40 -4.54 9.71
N LEU A 183 17.21 -3.96 9.45
CA LEU A 183 16.30 -3.53 10.50
C LEU A 183 15.88 -4.69 11.42
N ALA A 184 15.68 -5.89 10.86
CA ALA A 184 15.36 -7.09 11.64
C ALA A 184 16.55 -7.56 12.48
N GLU A 185 17.76 -7.61 11.91
CA GLU A 185 19.01 -7.98 12.62
C GLU A 185 19.32 -7.02 13.78
N GLU A 186 19.06 -5.74 13.59
CA GLU A 186 19.25 -4.70 14.62
C GLU A 186 18.10 -4.62 15.63
N GLY A 187 17.07 -5.48 15.50
CA GLY A 187 15.90 -5.48 16.38
C GLY A 187 15.06 -4.21 16.28
N GLN A 188 15.08 -3.56 15.10
CA GLN A 188 14.35 -2.33 14.79
C GLN A 188 13.09 -2.57 13.96
N LEU A 189 12.78 -3.80 13.59
CA LEU A 189 11.59 -4.21 12.84
C LEU A 189 10.62 -4.97 13.73
N MET A 190 9.38 -4.50 13.81
CA MET A 190 8.29 -5.14 14.54
C MET A 190 7.17 -5.57 13.60
N SER A 191 6.42 -6.58 14.00
CA SER A 191 5.30 -7.10 13.23
C SER A 191 3.97 -6.91 13.96
N TYR A 192 3.06 -6.15 13.37
CA TYR A 192 1.65 -6.08 13.77
C TYR A 192 0.89 -7.21 13.09
N ARG A 193 0.33 -8.14 13.86
CA ARG A 193 -0.37 -9.32 13.32
C ARG A 193 -1.83 -9.00 13.04
N HIS A 194 -2.18 -8.94 11.77
CA HIS A 194 -3.55 -8.77 11.32
C HIS A 194 -4.22 -10.12 11.04
N ARG A 195 -5.48 -10.27 11.46
CA ARG A 195 -6.25 -11.51 11.33
C ARG A 195 -7.52 -11.35 10.47
N GLY A 196 -7.74 -10.16 9.95
CA GLY A 196 -8.89 -9.82 9.11
C GLY A 196 -8.63 -10.09 7.64
N PHE A 197 -9.31 -9.35 6.80
CA PHE A 197 -9.20 -9.48 5.35
C PHE A 197 -7.93 -8.82 4.81
N TRP A 198 -7.24 -9.54 3.95
CA TRP A 198 -6.17 -9.01 3.12
C TRP A 198 -6.16 -9.72 1.76
N GLN A 199 -5.92 -8.98 0.68
CA GLN A 199 -5.79 -9.51 -0.67
C GLN A 199 -4.91 -8.60 -1.51
N CYS A 200 -3.92 -9.18 -2.21
CA CYS A 200 -3.18 -8.50 -3.29
C CYS A 200 -3.92 -8.62 -4.64
N MET A 201 -3.47 -7.86 -5.62
CA MET A 201 -4.02 -7.83 -6.98
C MET A 201 -2.91 -8.08 -8.01
N ASP A 202 -2.19 -9.21 -7.87
CA ASP A 202 -1.06 -9.57 -8.72
C ASP A 202 -1.51 -10.26 -10.00
N THR A 203 -2.69 -10.88 -9.96
CA THR A 203 -3.25 -11.62 -11.08
C THR A 203 -4.61 -11.08 -11.52
N MET A 204 -4.98 -11.35 -12.78
CA MET A 204 -6.31 -11.00 -13.30
C MET A 204 -7.45 -11.65 -12.48
N ARG A 205 -7.23 -12.87 -11.97
CA ARG A 205 -8.20 -13.56 -11.11
C ARG A 205 -8.46 -12.80 -9.82
N GLU A 206 -7.41 -12.35 -9.17
CA GLU A 206 -7.51 -11.55 -7.93
C GLU A 206 -8.17 -10.20 -8.18
N LYS A 207 -7.83 -9.55 -9.30
CA LYS A 207 -8.51 -8.31 -9.71
C LYS A 207 -10.01 -8.54 -9.85
N ILE A 208 -10.44 -9.57 -10.58
CA ILE A 208 -11.86 -9.88 -10.78
C ILE A 208 -12.54 -10.20 -9.44
N GLN A 209 -11.88 -10.92 -8.55
CA GLN A 209 -12.39 -11.22 -7.21
C GLN A 209 -12.64 -9.95 -6.39
N LEU A 210 -11.67 -9.02 -6.38
CA LEU A 210 -11.79 -7.73 -5.69
C LEU A 210 -12.88 -6.84 -6.31
N GLU A 211 -12.99 -6.81 -7.64
CA GLU A 211 -14.06 -6.09 -8.35
C GLU A 211 -15.44 -6.64 -8.02
N ASN A 212 -15.58 -7.96 -7.91
CA ASN A 212 -16.82 -8.60 -7.51
C ASN A 212 -17.22 -8.26 -6.06
N LEU A 213 -16.27 -8.30 -5.13
CA LEU A 213 -16.53 -7.87 -3.74
C LEU A 213 -16.99 -6.41 -3.70
N TRP A 214 -16.34 -5.55 -4.47
CA TRP A 214 -16.69 -4.13 -4.53
C TRP A 214 -18.06 -3.87 -5.11
N SER A 215 -18.39 -4.48 -6.27
CA SER A 215 -19.66 -4.26 -6.99
C SER A 215 -20.87 -4.79 -6.22
N HIS A 216 -20.67 -5.82 -5.39
CA HIS A 216 -21.74 -6.37 -4.54
C HIS A 216 -21.83 -5.73 -3.16
N GLY A 217 -21.06 -4.67 -2.88
CA GLY A 217 -21.07 -4.01 -1.57
C GLY A 217 -20.49 -4.85 -0.43
N LYS A 218 -19.69 -5.87 -0.75
CA LYS A 218 -19.11 -6.84 0.22
C LYS A 218 -17.60 -6.67 0.40
N ALA A 219 -17.05 -5.51 0.02
CA ALA A 219 -15.62 -5.20 0.14
C ALA A 219 -15.23 -4.91 1.60
N PRO A 220 -14.53 -5.81 2.32
CA PRO A 220 -14.23 -5.63 3.73
C PRO A 220 -13.33 -4.41 4.00
N TRP A 221 -12.46 -4.07 3.06
CA TRP A 221 -11.58 -2.89 3.14
C TRP A 221 -12.29 -1.55 2.93
N LYS A 222 -13.57 -1.55 2.57
CA LYS A 222 -14.35 -0.32 2.41
C LYS A 222 -14.87 0.13 3.77
N VAL A 223 -14.05 0.85 4.51
CA VAL A 223 -14.34 1.36 5.85
C VAL A 223 -14.96 2.77 5.87
N TRP A 224 -15.22 3.38 4.68
CA TRP A 224 -15.82 4.71 4.47
C TRP A 224 -17.19 4.67 3.82
#